data_21300bc447100cae29379f9082a71957
#
_entry.id   21300bc447100cae29379f9082a71957
#
_cell.length_a   1.000
_cell.length_b   1.000
_cell.length_c   1.000
_cell.angle_alpha   90.00
_cell.angle_beta   90.00
_cell.angle_gamma   90.00
#
_symmetry.space_group_name_H-M   'P 1'
#
loop_
_entity.id
_entity.type
_entity.pdbx_description
1 polymer ?
#
loop_
_entity_poly.entity_id
_entity_poly.type
_entity_poly.pdbx_seq_one_letter_code
_entity_poly.pdbx_strand_id
1 'polypeptide(L)'
;MSVGRDVMSDMETFTLVPRGPFSLAASIRFLDGFTPAWYSSPAGGGLEFAFAAEGSWQTVGVRVSQAGDEVNAAIVSPAAPGADLVAEVRPQIERILALDVNGSGFTAVGERDPVVGELQRRYPGLRPVGFWSPYEAAAWTIIGHRIRITQAAAIKARMAERLGEPVGFGGRVVHAFPSPQRLAGLDTFPGLAGRKPEWLRSLARAALDGQLDAARLRAMRPGEALADLKKLPGIGDFSAGLTLLRGANAPDAVPTAEPRLARAVALAYRLPGPATSEQVRTISENWRPYRTWVTLLLRIQLEYETGEITGRQGHARTDPKTPEKLSWG
;
A
#
# COMPACT_ATOMS: atom_id res chain seq x y z
N MET A 1 36.50 21.62 20.46
CA MET A 1 36.17 20.17 20.50
C MET A 1 34.75 20.05 21.04
N SER A 2 33.76 20.05 20.19
CA SER A 2 32.36 19.85 20.57
C SER A 2 31.97 18.46 20.09
N VAL A 3 31.80 17.57 21.06
CA VAL A 3 31.37 16.19 20.88
C VAL A 3 29.99 16.22 20.26
N GLY A 4 29.84 15.65 19.07
CA GLY A 4 28.56 15.43 18.45
C GLY A 4 27.68 14.60 19.37
N ARG A 5 26.66 15.22 19.94
CA ARG A 5 25.58 14.50 20.64
C ARG A 5 24.93 13.59 19.61
N ASP A 6 24.91 12.33 19.94
CA ASP A 6 24.28 11.24 19.22
C ASP A 6 22.78 11.58 19.04
N VAL A 7 22.38 11.90 17.82
CA VAL A 7 21.00 12.26 17.44
C VAL A 7 20.03 11.06 17.57
N MET A 8 20.53 9.89 18.03
CA MET A 8 19.74 8.67 18.19
C MET A 8 18.98 8.57 19.53
N SER A 9 19.15 9.52 20.48
CA SER A 9 18.60 9.35 21.84
C SER A 9 17.11 9.73 22.00
N ASP A 10 16.44 10.31 20.99
CA ASP A 10 15.07 10.81 21.12
C ASP A 10 14.07 10.16 20.12
N MET A 11 14.42 9.01 19.52
CA MET A 11 13.49 8.28 18.66
C MET A 11 12.63 7.33 19.47
N GLU A 12 11.31 7.52 19.43
CA GLU A 12 10.38 6.57 20.04
C GLU A 12 10.36 5.29 19.19
N THR A 13 10.72 4.17 19.82
CA THR A 13 10.83 2.87 19.15
C THR A 13 9.86 1.86 19.75
N PHE A 14 9.32 0.99 18.90
CA PHE A 14 8.47 -0.12 19.35
C PHE A 14 8.63 -1.34 18.45
N THR A 15 8.40 -2.50 19.04
CA THR A 15 8.47 -3.78 18.33
C THR A 15 7.07 -4.24 17.92
N LEU A 16 6.98 -4.77 16.71
CA LEU A 16 5.81 -5.41 16.13
C LEU A 16 6.15 -6.88 15.88
N VAL A 17 5.33 -7.79 16.40
CA VAL A 17 5.55 -9.23 16.23
C VAL A 17 4.52 -9.77 15.22
N PRO A 18 4.94 -10.10 13.97
CA PRO A 18 4.06 -10.66 12.98
C PRO A 18 3.49 -12.01 13.43
N ARG A 19 2.19 -12.17 13.37
CA ARG A 19 1.57 -13.49 13.55
C ARG A 19 1.57 -14.24 12.21
N GLY A 20 2.41 -15.27 12.10
CA GLY A 20 2.65 -16.02 10.86
C GLY A 20 3.71 -15.39 9.94
N PRO A 21 4.00 -16.00 8.77
CA PRO A 21 5.10 -15.60 7.91
C PRO A 21 5.03 -14.14 7.48
N PHE A 22 6.16 -13.42 7.63
CA PHE A 22 6.34 -12.06 7.16
C PHE A 22 7.80 -11.82 6.76
N SER A 23 8.01 -11.06 5.68
CA SER A 23 9.32 -10.63 5.22
C SER A 23 9.30 -9.16 4.82
N LEU A 24 9.98 -8.31 5.61
CA LEU A 24 10.16 -6.90 5.26
C LEU A 24 10.95 -6.75 3.95
N ALA A 25 11.94 -7.62 3.72
CA ALA A 25 12.69 -7.61 2.47
C ALA A 25 11.79 -7.91 1.24
N ALA A 26 10.80 -8.80 1.38
CA ALA A 26 9.81 -9.03 0.33
C ALA A 26 8.88 -7.80 0.14
N SER A 27 8.50 -7.15 1.23
CA SER A 27 7.72 -5.91 1.19
C SER A 27 8.47 -4.77 0.50
N ILE A 28 9.77 -4.61 0.77
CA ILE A 28 10.64 -3.62 0.12
C ILE A 28 10.74 -3.91 -1.38
N ARG A 29 11.03 -5.17 -1.77
CA ARG A 29 11.07 -5.55 -3.19
C ARG A 29 9.75 -5.27 -3.92
N PHE A 30 8.63 -5.48 -3.24
CA PHE A 30 7.32 -5.13 -3.79
C PHE A 30 7.19 -3.62 -3.98
N LEU A 31 7.63 -2.81 -3.01
CA LEU A 31 7.57 -1.34 -3.08
C LEU A 31 8.50 -0.77 -4.14
N ASP A 32 9.68 -1.38 -4.40
CA ASP A 32 10.61 -0.97 -5.48
C ASP A 32 9.91 -0.94 -6.86
N GLY A 33 8.88 -1.76 -7.03
CA GLY A 33 8.03 -1.77 -8.22
C GLY A 33 6.71 -1.02 -8.08
N PHE A 34 6.39 -0.45 -6.94
CA PHE A 34 5.09 0.18 -6.69
C PHE A 34 5.17 1.70 -6.88
N THR A 35 4.98 2.15 -8.10
CA THR A 35 5.07 3.56 -8.54
C THR A 35 4.39 4.59 -7.62
N PRO A 36 3.24 4.33 -6.97
CA PRO A 36 2.60 5.29 -6.06
C PRO A 36 3.33 5.50 -4.73
N ALA A 37 4.24 4.58 -4.34
CA ALA A 37 4.93 4.68 -3.07
C ALA A 37 6.09 5.68 -3.14
N TRP A 38 6.17 6.53 -2.13
CA TRP A 38 7.33 7.38 -1.89
C TRP A 38 7.99 6.90 -0.60
N TYR A 39 9.13 6.24 -0.74
CA TYR A 39 9.89 5.65 0.36
C TYR A 39 11.38 5.66 0.06
N SER A 40 12.18 5.34 1.06
CA SER A 40 13.60 5.13 0.91
C SER A 40 13.99 3.79 1.55
N SER A 41 14.92 3.08 0.93
CA SER A 41 15.52 1.88 1.51
C SER A 41 16.99 2.16 1.81
N PRO A 42 17.40 2.24 3.08
CA PRO A 42 18.80 2.45 3.45
C PRO A 42 19.67 1.25 3.09
N ALA A 43 20.97 1.50 2.87
CA ALA A 43 21.94 0.47 2.48
C ALA A 43 22.05 -0.71 3.45
N GLY A 44 21.65 -0.53 4.73
CA GLY A 44 21.64 -1.58 5.76
C GLY A 44 20.39 -2.46 5.77
N GLY A 45 19.49 -2.31 4.81
CA GLY A 45 18.18 -2.95 4.81
C GLY A 45 17.20 -2.24 5.76
N GLY A 46 16.00 -2.03 5.30
CA GLY A 46 14.95 -1.33 6.05
C GLY A 46 14.09 -0.49 5.13
N LEU A 47 13.05 0.10 5.68
CA LEU A 47 12.08 0.91 4.98
C LEU A 47 11.92 2.23 5.70
N GLU A 48 12.13 3.34 5.00
CA GLU A 48 11.91 4.69 5.50
C GLU A 48 10.83 5.37 4.67
N PHE A 49 9.79 5.87 5.32
CA PHE A 49 8.68 6.55 4.67
C PHE A 49 8.07 7.61 5.58
N ALA A 50 7.40 8.57 4.97
CA ALA A 50 6.75 9.67 5.68
C ALA A 50 5.28 9.76 5.24
N PHE A 51 4.39 10.02 6.19
CA PHE A 51 2.95 10.11 5.95
C PHE A 51 2.27 11.01 7.00
N ALA A 52 1.03 11.39 6.73
CA ALA A 52 0.17 12.02 7.72
C ALA A 52 -0.52 10.94 8.57
N ALA A 53 -0.33 10.98 9.88
CA ALA A 53 -0.96 10.05 10.84
C ALA A 53 -2.48 10.18 10.79
N GLU A 54 -3.20 9.06 10.70
CA GLU A 54 -4.67 9.07 10.67
C GLU A 54 -5.22 9.52 12.01
N GLY A 55 -6.14 10.49 12.01
CA GLY A 55 -6.69 11.11 13.22
C GLY A 55 -6.15 12.54 13.39
N SER A 56 -4.94 12.70 13.87
CA SER A 56 -4.31 14.02 14.05
C SER A 56 -3.90 14.68 12.74
N TRP A 57 -3.62 13.88 11.72
CA TRP A 57 -3.03 14.29 10.44
C TRP A 57 -1.66 14.96 10.57
N GLN A 58 -0.99 14.75 11.71
CA GLN A 58 0.38 15.19 11.92
C GLN A 58 1.31 14.39 11.00
N THR A 59 2.28 15.06 10.39
CA THR A 59 3.30 14.39 9.59
C THR A 59 4.28 13.63 10.47
N VAL A 60 4.48 12.37 10.15
CA VAL A 60 5.46 11.49 10.81
C VAL A 60 6.36 10.82 9.79
N GLY A 61 7.61 10.60 10.17
CA GLY A 61 8.54 9.73 9.48
C GLY A 61 8.73 8.45 10.28
N VAL A 62 8.82 7.34 9.59
CA VAL A 62 8.98 6.03 10.21
C VAL A 62 10.12 5.29 9.53
N ARG A 63 10.99 4.70 10.37
CA ARG A 63 11.99 3.71 9.94
C ARG A 63 11.56 2.35 10.45
N VAL A 64 11.47 1.38 9.55
CA VAL A 64 11.15 -0.01 9.87
C VAL A 64 12.33 -0.91 9.52
N SER A 65 12.68 -1.81 10.41
CA SER A 65 13.68 -2.86 10.21
C SER A 65 13.15 -4.21 10.69
N GLN A 66 13.73 -5.30 10.21
CA GLN A 66 13.39 -6.64 10.67
C GLN A 66 14.64 -7.36 11.14
N ALA A 67 14.57 -7.98 12.31
CA ALA A 67 15.60 -8.84 12.88
C ALA A 67 14.94 -10.17 13.31
N GLY A 68 15.23 -11.24 12.57
CA GLY A 68 14.51 -12.51 12.75
C GLY A 68 13.01 -12.34 12.51
N ASP A 69 12.21 -12.73 13.48
CA ASP A 69 10.74 -12.65 13.43
C ASP A 69 10.19 -11.30 13.95
N GLU A 70 11.05 -10.43 14.47
CA GLU A 70 10.63 -9.15 15.03
C GLU A 70 10.78 -8.01 14.01
N VAL A 71 9.78 -7.15 13.94
CA VAL A 71 9.79 -5.92 13.17
C VAL A 71 9.90 -4.74 14.13
N ASN A 72 10.97 -3.96 13.99
CA ASN A 72 11.23 -2.79 14.83
C ASN A 72 10.85 -1.53 14.03
N ALA A 73 10.01 -0.69 14.62
CA ALA A 73 9.63 0.60 14.06
C ALA A 73 10.15 1.72 14.96
N ALA A 74 10.75 2.73 14.34
CA ALA A 74 11.19 3.95 15.00
C ALA A 74 10.44 5.14 14.38
N ILE A 75 9.79 5.95 15.21
CA ILE A 75 9.17 7.20 14.77
C ILE A 75 10.26 8.26 14.69
N VAL A 76 10.46 8.78 13.48
CA VAL A 76 11.31 9.93 13.18
C VAL A 76 10.39 11.10 12.94
N SER A 77 10.01 11.82 13.98
CA SER A 77 9.17 13.01 13.83
C SER A 77 10.06 14.27 13.84
N PRO A 78 9.63 15.38 13.20
CA PRO A 78 10.30 16.65 13.38
C PRO A 78 10.31 17.16 14.83
N ALA A 79 9.35 16.71 15.64
CA ALA A 79 9.27 16.98 17.07
C ALA A 79 9.28 15.64 17.85
N ALA A 80 9.73 15.64 19.11
CA ALA A 80 9.65 14.47 19.98
C ALA A 80 8.20 13.94 20.03
N PRO A 81 7.94 12.69 19.65
CA PRO A 81 6.57 12.18 19.61
C PRO A 81 6.05 11.98 21.04
N GLY A 82 4.88 12.53 21.33
CA GLY A 82 4.16 12.20 22.57
C GLY A 82 3.61 10.76 22.51
N ALA A 83 3.28 10.19 23.67
CA ALA A 83 2.71 8.85 23.78
C ALA A 83 1.42 8.68 22.94
N ASP A 84 0.63 9.73 22.80
CA ASP A 84 -0.59 9.75 22.00
C ASP A 84 -0.29 9.53 20.51
N LEU A 85 0.79 10.14 20.00
CA LEU A 85 1.20 9.95 18.60
C LEU A 85 1.68 8.52 18.33
N VAL A 86 2.39 7.92 19.26
CA VAL A 86 2.80 6.49 19.14
C VAL A 86 1.58 5.58 19.09
N ALA A 87 0.60 5.82 19.96
CA ALA A 87 -0.65 5.06 20.00
C ALA A 87 -1.46 5.20 18.70
N GLU A 88 -1.40 6.36 18.05
CA GLU A 88 -2.06 6.62 16.76
C GLU A 88 -1.31 5.98 15.58
N VAL A 89 0.02 6.08 15.56
CA VAL A 89 0.86 5.67 14.42
C VAL A 89 1.07 4.16 14.38
N ARG A 90 1.19 3.50 15.53
CA ARG A 90 1.44 2.06 15.62
C ARG A 90 0.41 1.21 14.85
N PRO A 91 -0.91 1.36 15.05
CA PRO A 91 -1.92 0.60 14.29
C PRO A 91 -1.86 0.89 12.78
N GLN A 92 -1.51 2.13 12.41
CA GLN A 92 -1.37 2.51 11.00
C GLN A 92 -0.19 1.79 10.34
N ILE A 93 0.97 1.68 11.01
CA ILE A 93 2.14 0.93 10.52
C ILE A 93 1.80 -0.56 10.42
N GLU A 94 1.18 -1.12 11.46
CA GLU A 94 0.72 -2.53 11.46
C GLU A 94 -0.17 -2.80 10.25
N ARG A 95 -1.12 -1.94 9.96
CA ARG A 95 -2.01 -2.05 8.82
C ARG A 95 -1.28 -1.89 7.48
N ILE A 96 -0.39 -0.90 7.35
CA ILE A 96 0.40 -0.68 6.13
C ILE A 96 1.16 -1.94 5.72
N LEU A 97 1.73 -2.64 6.69
CA LEU A 97 2.53 -3.85 6.50
C LEU A 97 1.71 -5.15 6.64
N ALA A 98 0.38 -5.05 6.83
CA ALA A 98 -0.52 -6.17 7.12
C ALA A 98 -0.06 -7.03 8.32
N LEU A 99 0.53 -6.40 9.36
CA LEU A 99 0.93 -7.06 10.61
C LEU A 99 -0.23 -7.14 11.60
N ASP A 100 -1.23 -6.30 11.47
CA ASP A 100 -2.49 -6.33 12.23
C ASP A 100 -3.36 -7.56 11.92
N VAL A 101 -3.10 -8.23 10.79
CA VAL A 101 -3.78 -9.45 10.38
C VAL A 101 -3.03 -10.69 10.87
N ASN A 102 -3.73 -11.60 11.53
CA ASN A 102 -3.15 -12.89 11.89
C ASN A 102 -2.93 -13.74 10.63
N GLY A 103 -1.67 -13.83 10.17
CA GLY A 103 -1.27 -14.58 8.98
C GLY A 103 -0.89 -16.05 9.24
N SER A 104 -1.01 -16.57 10.49
CA SER A 104 -0.64 -17.94 10.80
C SER A 104 -1.47 -18.98 10.02
N GLY A 105 -2.72 -18.65 9.69
CA GLY A 105 -3.58 -19.50 8.88
C GLY A 105 -3.37 -19.37 7.36
N PHE A 106 -2.48 -18.49 6.90
CA PHE A 106 -2.31 -18.28 5.46
C PHE A 106 -1.69 -19.50 4.77
N THR A 107 -0.80 -20.21 5.43
CA THR A 107 -0.20 -21.46 4.89
C THR A 107 -1.27 -22.50 4.57
N ALA A 108 -2.29 -22.66 5.42
CA ALA A 108 -3.39 -23.58 5.20
C ALA A 108 -4.23 -23.26 3.94
N VAL A 109 -4.19 -22.01 3.45
CA VAL A 109 -4.80 -21.68 2.15
C VAL A 109 -4.03 -22.37 1.02
N GLY A 110 -2.69 -22.39 1.07
CA GLY A 110 -1.86 -23.07 0.08
C GLY A 110 -1.96 -24.60 0.13
N GLU A 111 -2.31 -25.17 1.29
CA GLU A 111 -2.54 -26.62 1.44
C GLU A 111 -3.83 -27.06 0.72
N ARG A 112 -4.90 -26.24 0.81
CA ARG A 112 -6.18 -26.55 0.16
C ARG A 112 -6.30 -26.04 -1.28
N ASP A 113 -5.43 -25.11 -1.69
CA ASP A 113 -5.37 -24.56 -3.05
C ASP A 113 -3.93 -24.61 -3.57
N PRO A 114 -3.58 -25.61 -4.42
CA PRO A 114 -2.20 -25.80 -4.91
C PRO A 114 -1.63 -24.59 -5.68
N VAL A 115 -2.48 -23.80 -6.34
CA VAL A 115 -2.06 -22.57 -7.02
C VAL A 115 -1.56 -21.53 -5.99
N VAL A 116 -2.31 -21.39 -4.91
CA VAL A 116 -1.89 -20.49 -3.81
C VAL A 116 -0.63 -21.02 -3.12
N GLY A 117 -0.52 -22.32 -2.92
CA GLY A 117 0.66 -22.94 -2.35
C GLY A 117 1.93 -22.68 -3.16
N GLU A 118 1.84 -22.71 -4.49
CA GLU A 118 2.95 -22.36 -5.38
C GLU A 118 3.34 -20.85 -5.23
N LEU A 119 2.35 -19.97 -5.18
CA LEU A 119 2.59 -18.54 -4.98
C LEU A 119 3.25 -18.26 -3.63
N GLN A 120 2.83 -18.94 -2.56
CA GLN A 120 3.43 -18.79 -1.23
C GLN A 120 4.91 -19.25 -1.21
N ARG A 121 5.25 -20.34 -1.91
CA ARG A 121 6.66 -20.79 -2.06
C ARG A 121 7.49 -19.79 -2.85
N ARG A 122 6.90 -19.18 -3.88
CA ARG A 122 7.59 -18.23 -4.75
C ARG A 122 7.80 -16.87 -4.09
N TYR A 123 6.86 -16.44 -3.25
CA TYR A 123 6.86 -15.15 -2.57
C TYR A 123 6.81 -15.30 -1.04
N PRO A 124 7.80 -15.95 -0.42
CA PRO A 124 7.75 -16.31 0.99
C PRO A 124 7.66 -15.06 1.87
N GLY A 125 6.68 -15.05 2.77
CA GLY A 125 6.47 -13.97 3.74
C GLY A 125 5.97 -12.65 3.14
N LEU A 126 5.70 -12.57 1.84
CA LEU A 126 5.11 -11.37 1.25
C LEU A 126 3.65 -11.23 1.67
N ARG A 127 3.35 -10.10 2.32
CA ARG A 127 2.00 -9.65 2.63
C ARG A 127 1.67 -8.38 1.85
N PRO A 128 0.38 -8.04 1.66
CA PRO A 128 0.01 -6.78 1.03
C PRO A 128 0.59 -5.57 1.77
N VAL A 129 1.44 -4.79 1.10
CA VAL A 129 1.85 -3.49 1.61
C VAL A 129 0.82 -2.48 1.13
N GLY A 130 0.13 -1.83 2.07
CA GLY A 130 -0.88 -0.81 1.78
C GLY A 130 -0.30 0.52 1.33
N PHE A 131 -1.16 1.42 0.84
CA PHE A 131 -0.88 2.85 0.89
C PHE A 131 -0.80 3.29 2.35
N TRP A 132 -0.19 4.44 2.59
CA TRP A 132 -0.04 4.93 3.95
C TRP A 132 -1.39 5.20 4.62
N SER A 133 -2.42 5.58 3.83
CA SER A 133 -3.80 5.74 4.29
C SER A 133 -4.83 5.50 3.17
N PRO A 134 -6.12 5.25 3.48
CA PRO A 134 -7.18 5.26 2.49
C PRO A 134 -7.31 6.63 1.78
N TYR A 135 -7.05 7.71 2.50
CA TYR A 135 -7.00 9.06 1.94
C TYR A 135 -5.97 9.17 0.82
N GLU A 136 -4.75 8.72 1.07
CA GLU A 136 -3.67 8.77 0.08
C GLU A 136 -3.93 7.83 -1.12
N ALA A 137 -4.50 6.65 -0.87
CA ALA A 137 -4.93 5.74 -1.92
C ALA A 137 -6.00 6.36 -2.84
N ALA A 138 -7.00 6.99 -2.26
CA ALA A 138 -8.05 7.67 -3.02
C ALA A 138 -7.51 8.88 -3.78
N ALA A 139 -6.64 9.68 -3.15
CA ALA A 139 -5.97 10.81 -3.80
C ALA A 139 -5.15 10.36 -5.02
N TRP A 140 -4.41 9.26 -4.90
CA TRP A 140 -3.68 8.65 -6.00
C TRP A 140 -4.59 8.35 -7.21
N THR A 141 -5.77 7.77 -6.97
CA THR A 141 -6.70 7.44 -8.06
C THR A 141 -7.26 8.68 -8.75
N ILE A 142 -7.53 9.76 -7.99
CA ILE A 142 -7.97 11.04 -8.55
C ILE A 142 -6.86 11.67 -9.39
N ILE A 143 -5.63 11.71 -8.88
CA ILE A 143 -4.47 12.23 -9.61
C ILE A 143 -4.27 11.45 -10.91
N GLY A 144 -4.30 10.12 -10.83
CA GLY A 144 -4.07 9.20 -11.96
C GLY A 144 -5.22 9.11 -12.99
N HIS A 145 -6.38 9.70 -12.71
CA HIS A 145 -7.53 9.57 -13.60
C HIS A 145 -7.24 10.06 -15.04
N ARG A 146 -7.36 9.15 -16.02
CA ARG A 146 -7.15 9.41 -17.45
C ARG A 146 -5.78 9.97 -17.85
N ILE A 147 -4.73 9.65 -17.09
CA ILE A 147 -3.34 9.97 -17.45
C ILE A 147 -2.45 8.73 -17.26
N ARG A 148 -1.25 8.77 -17.82
CA ARG A 148 -0.28 7.69 -17.63
C ARG A 148 0.17 7.63 -16.18
N ILE A 149 0.44 6.42 -15.68
CA ILE A 149 0.85 6.18 -14.30
C ILE A 149 2.13 6.93 -13.93
N THR A 150 3.10 7.01 -14.83
CA THR A 150 4.35 7.76 -14.64
C THR A 150 4.10 9.26 -14.49
N GLN A 151 3.14 9.81 -15.25
CA GLN A 151 2.72 11.20 -15.12
C GLN A 151 2.02 11.44 -13.80
N ALA A 152 1.15 10.52 -13.38
CA ALA A 152 0.47 10.60 -12.08
C ALA A 152 1.48 10.57 -10.92
N ALA A 153 2.49 9.69 -10.99
CA ALA A 153 3.56 9.60 -10.00
C ALA A 153 4.35 10.92 -9.91
N ALA A 154 4.72 11.50 -11.06
CA ALA A 154 5.41 12.78 -11.08
C ALA A 154 4.58 13.94 -10.51
N ILE A 155 3.25 13.93 -10.70
CA ILE A 155 2.36 14.92 -10.09
C ILE A 155 2.29 14.71 -8.58
N LYS A 156 2.06 13.45 -8.13
CA LYS A 156 2.02 13.11 -6.70
C LYS A 156 3.31 13.50 -5.98
N ALA A 157 4.47 13.22 -6.58
CA ALA A 157 5.78 13.59 -6.08
C ALA A 157 5.91 15.11 -5.88
N ARG A 158 5.59 15.89 -6.93
CA ARG A 158 5.60 17.35 -6.82
C ARG A 158 4.60 17.91 -5.79
N MET A 159 3.47 17.23 -5.61
CA MET A 159 2.52 17.61 -4.54
C MET A 159 3.13 17.37 -3.17
N ALA A 160 3.79 16.23 -2.95
CA ALA A 160 4.52 15.95 -1.71
C ALA A 160 5.62 16.98 -1.45
N GLU A 161 6.45 17.29 -2.46
CA GLU A 161 7.53 18.28 -2.34
C GLU A 161 7.05 19.70 -2.04
N ARG A 162 5.95 20.13 -2.65
CA ARG A 162 5.49 21.54 -2.57
C ARG A 162 4.47 21.81 -1.49
N LEU A 163 3.67 20.82 -1.14
CA LEU A 163 2.53 20.96 -0.21
C LEU A 163 2.65 20.04 1.00
N GLY A 164 3.44 18.97 0.90
CA GLY A 164 3.72 18.07 2.02
C GLY A 164 4.84 18.58 2.90
N GLU A 165 5.07 17.86 3.99
CA GLU A 165 6.11 18.20 4.95
C GLU A 165 7.34 17.29 4.77
N PRO A 166 8.56 17.86 4.79
CA PRO A 166 9.79 17.08 4.72
C PRO A 166 10.11 16.40 6.05
N VAL A 167 10.57 15.16 5.98
CA VAL A 167 11.11 14.41 7.12
C VAL A 167 12.54 13.97 6.80
N GLY A 168 13.46 14.27 7.72
CA GLY A 168 14.89 13.92 7.59
C GLY A 168 15.20 12.51 8.10
N PHE A 169 15.96 11.75 7.32
CA PHE A 169 16.45 10.41 7.68
C PHE A 169 17.97 10.34 7.53
N GLY A 170 18.71 11.02 8.41
CA GLY A 170 20.17 10.93 8.43
C GLY A 170 20.87 11.31 7.12
N GLY A 171 20.58 12.50 6.58
CA GLY A 171 21.16 13.01 5.33
C GLY A 171 20.29 12.81 4.08
N ARG A 172 19.12 12.15 4.23
CA ARG A 172 18.09 12.04 3.19
C ARG A 172 16.81 12.71 3.65
N VAL A 173 16.02 13.21 2.71
CA VAL A 173 14.73 13.82 2.99
C VAL A 173 13.65 13.06 2.23
N VAL A 174 12.59 12.67 2.93
CA VAL A 174 11.37 12.08 2.37
C VAL A 174 10.22 13.04 2.64
N HIS A 175 9.45 13.37 1.61
CA HIS A 175 8.29 14.24 1.75
C HIS A 175 7.03 13.41 1.93
N ALA A 176 6.27 13.68 2.99
CA ALA A 176 4.94 13.11 3.15
C ALA A 176 3.98 13.66 2.09
N PHE A 177 2.98 12.87 1.69
CA PHE A 177 1.89 13.41 0.89
C PHE A 177 1.13 14.48 1.71
N PRO A 178 0.64 15.57 1.09
CA PRO A 178 -0.02 16.66 1.81
C PRO A 178 -1.15 16.17 2.72
N SER A 179 -1.19 16.67 3.95
CA SER A 179 -2.29 16.35 4.86
C SER A 179 -3.64 16.83 4.31
N PRO A 180 -4.77 16.27 4.78
CA PRO A 180 -6.09 16.73 4.36
C PRO A 180 -6.32 18.21 4.59
N GLN A 181 -5.79 18.79 5.70
CA GLN A 181 -5.89 20.23 5.97
C GLN A 181 -5.26 21.06 4.85
N ARG A 182 -4.10 20.63 4.34
CA ARG A 182 -3.41 21.31 3.24
C ARG A 182 -4.17 21.18 1.92
N LEU A 183 -4.70 19.99 1.61
CA LEU A 183 -5.46 19.76 0.38
C LEU A 183 -6.87 20.37 0.40
N ALA A 184 -7.48 20.57 1.56
CA ALA A 184 -8.78 21.23 1.65
C ALA A 184 -8.75 22.68 1.12
N GLY A 185 -7.58 23.34 1.14
CA GLY A 185 -7.35 24.67 0.56
C GLY A 185 -6.77 24.65 -0.86
N LEU A 186 -6.65 23.50 -1.53
CA LEU A 186 -6.07 23.41 -2.86
C LEU A 186 -6.96 24.10 -3.91
N ASP A 187 -6.49 25.16 -4.53
CA ASP A 187 -7.20 25.80 -5.64
C ASP A 187 -6.80 25.17 -6.98
N THR A 188 -5.52 25.23 -7.32
CA THR A 188 -4.96 24.65 -8.54
C THR A 188 -3.62 23.99 -8.24
N PHE A 189 -3.21 23.05 -9.12
CA PHE A 189 -1.88 22.49 -9.05
C PHE A 189 -1.38 22.08 -10.45
N PRO A 190 -0.11 22.34 -10.81
CA PRO A 190 0.43 22.02 -12.13
C PRO A 190 0.33 20.51 -12.45
N GLY A 191 -0.38 20.20 -13.52
CA GLY A 191 -0.64 18.83 -13.97
C GLY A 191 -1.99 18.24 -13.50
N LEU A 192 -2.71 18.90 -12.61
CA LEU A 192 -4.10 18.56 -12.29
C LEU A 192 -5.04 19.32 -13.21
N ALA A 193 -5.68 18.59 -14.13
CA ALA A 193 -6.62 19.18 -15.10
C ALA A 193 -8.08 18.94 -14.69
N GLY A 194 -8.97 19.80 -15.20
CA GLY A 194 -10.41 19.68 -15.03
C GLY A 194 -10.84 19.76 -13.56
N ARG A 195 -11.69 18.85 -13.12
CA ARG A 195 -12.27 18.84 -11.78
C ARG A 195 -11.39 18.18 -10.71
N LYS A 196 -10.18 17.72 -11.05
CA LYS A 196 -9.31 17.03 -10.07
C LYS A 196 -8.99 17.84 -8.82
N PRO A 197 -8.65 19.15 -8.89
CA PRO A 197 -8.47 19.96 -7.68
C PRO A 197 -9.72 20.01 -6.78
N GLU A 198 -10.90 20.15 -7.39
CA GLU A 198 -12.18 20.13 -6.67
C GLU A 198 -12.42 18.77 -5.98
N TRP A 199 -12.16 17.66 -6.69
CA TRP A 199 -12.30 16.31 -6.14
C TRP A 199 -11.31 16.05 -4.99
N LEU A 200 -10.06 16.51 -5.11
CA LEU A 200 -9.08 16.40 -4.03
C LEU A 200 -9.47 17.22 -2.80
N ARG A 201 -10.07 18.42 -2.98
CA ARG A 201 -10.63 19.18 -1.84
C ARG A 201 -11.78 18.43 -1.17
N SER A 202 -12.70 17.88 -1.95
CA SER A 202 -13.81 17.09 -1.42
C SER A 202 -13.33 15.85 -0.68
N LEU A 203 -12.33 15.16 -1.24
CA LEU A 203 -11.68 14.02 -0.61
C LEU A 203 -11.01 14.41 0.72
N ALA A 204 -10.31 15.55 0.75
CA ALA A 204 -9.66 16.05 1.95
C ALA A 204 -10.67 16.33 3.07
N ARG A 205 -11.80 16.95 2.75
CA ARG A 205 -12.89 17.18 3.72
C ARG A 205 -13.46 15.85 4.23
N ALA A 206 -13.73 14.90 3.32
CA ALA A 206 -14.20 13.58 3.70
C ALA A 206 -13.21 12.83 4.63
N ALA A 207 -11.90 13.03 4.45
CA ALA A 207 -10.89 12.49 5.35
C ALA A 207 -10.95 13.14 6.74
N LEU A 208 -11.08 14.46 6.79
CA LEU A 208 -11.26 15.22 8.06
C LEU A 208 -12.54 14.82 8.80
N ASP A 209 -13.59 14.49 8.07
CA ASP A 209 -14.87 14.01 8.60
C ASP A 209 -14.87 12.51 8.99
N GLY A 210 -13.70 11.83 8.88
CA GLY A 210 -13.54 10.41 9.24
C GLY A 210 -14.14 9.42 8.23
N GLN A 211 -14.62 9.86 7.07
CA GLN A 211 -15.21 8.95 6.07
C GLN A 211 -14.18 8.00 5.47
N LEU A 212 -12.90 8.36 5.52
CA LEU A 212 -11.77 7.58 5.02
C LEU A 212 -10.97 6.91 6.14
N ASP A 213 -11.54 6.79 7.35
CA ASP A 213 -10.95 6.02 8.43
C ASP A 213 -10.85 4.54 8.05
N ALA A 214 -9.63 3.97 8.20
CA ALA A 214 -9.35 2.60 7.77
C ALA A 214 -10.11 1.56 8.60
N ALA A 215 -10.24 1.77 9.91
CA ALA A 215 -10.94 0.85 10.80
C ALA A 215 -12.44 0.86 10.50
N ARG A 216 -13.01 2.05 10.27
CA ARG A 216 -14.39 2.21 9.82
C ARG A 216 -14.66 1.44 8.53
N LEU A 217 -13.82 1.65 7.50
CA LEU A 217 -13.99 0.99 6.20
C LEU A 217 -13.90 -0.54 6.30
N ARG A 218 -13.01 -1.05 7.16
CA ARG A 218 -12.84 -2.49 7.38
C ARG A 218 -13.96 -3.12 8.22
N ALA A 219 -14.60 -2.34 9.08
CA ALA A 219 -15.73 -2.81 9.86
C ALA A 219 -17.02 -2.97 9.03
N MET A 220 -17.10 -2.30 7.89
CA MET A 220 -18.23 -2.43 6.96
C MET A 220 -18.13 -3.72 6.14
N ARG A 221 -19.31 -4.24 5.69
CA ARG A 221 -19.28 -5.27 4.64
C ARG A 221 -18.64 -4.70 3.38
N PRO A 222 -17.79 -5.45 2.64
CA PRO A 222 -17.06 -4.92 1.49
C PRO A 222 -17.93 -4.18 0.46
N GLY A 223 -19.11 -4.70 0.15
CA GLY A 223 -20.06 -4.04 -0.75
C GLY A 223 -20.58 -2.69 -0.25
N GLU A 224 -20.79 -2.57 1.06
CA GLU A 224 -21.23 -1.31 1.70
C GLU A 224 -20.10 -0.29 1.71
N ALA A 225 -18.87 -0.71 2.04
CA ALA A 225 -17.70 0.15 2.01
C ALA A 225 -17.43 0.69 0.59
N LEU A 226 -17.54 -0.16 -0.44
CA LEU A 226 -17.41 0.25 -1.83
C LEU A 226 -18.51 1.24 -2.25
N ALA A 227 -19.76 1.00 -1.85
CA ALA A 227 -20.87 1.90 -2.14
C ALA A 227 -20.70 3.26 -1.43
N ASP A 228 -20.19 3.26 -0.20
CA ASP A 228 -19.94 4.47 0.56
C ASP A 228 -18.80 5.30 -0.07
N LEU A 229 -17.69 4.68 -0.42
CA LEU A 229 -16.58 5.33 -1.10
C LEU A 229 -16.98 5.95 -2.45
N LYS A 230 -17.87 5.30 -3.20
CA LYS A 230 -18.36 5.82 -4.50
C LYS A 230 -19.25 7.07 -4.39
N LYS A 231 -19.69 7.46 -3.20
CA LYS A 231 -20.37 8.75 -2.98
C LYS A 231 -19.41 9.93 -3.11
N LEU A 232 -18.09 9.69 -2.98
CA LEU A 232 -17.09 10.74 -3.08
C LEU A 232 -16.87 11.15 -4.56
N PRO A 233 -16.84 12.46 -4.87
CA PRO A 233 -16.60 12.95 -6.21
C PRO A 233 -15.26 12.43 -6.79
N GLY A 234 -15.30 11.87 -8.00
CA GLY A 234 -14.13 11.33 -8.68
C GLY A 234 -13.76 9.89 -8.29
N ILE A 235 -14.51 9.25 -7.39
CA ILE A 235 -14.30 7.87 -6.97
C ILE A 235 -15.30 6.95 -7.69
N GLY A 236 -14.80 6.15 -8.64
CA GLY A 236 -15.55 5.08 -9.30
C GLY A 236 -15.23 3.70 -8.73
N ASP A 237 -15.68 2.64 -9.40
CA ASP A 237 -15.51 1.25 -8.92
C ASP A 237 -14.04 0.87 -8.70
N PHE A 238 -13.16 1.19 -9.64
CA PHE A 238 -11.73 0.94 -9.50
C PHE A 238 -11.12 1.70 -8.31
N SER A 239 -11.44 2.99 -8.18
CA SER A 239 -10.92 3.85 -7.11
C SER A 239 -11.39 3.39 -5.73
N ALA A 240 -12.68 3.06 -5.60
CA ALA A 240 -13.24 2.53 -4.37
C ALA A 240 -12.60 1.18 -4.00
N GLY A 241 -12.42 0.28 -4.97
CA GLY A 241 -11.74 -1.00 -4.78
C GLY A 241 -10.30 -0.81 -4.32
N LEU A 242 -9.52 0.06 -4.98
CA LEU A 242 -8.14 0.34 -4.58
C LEU A 242 -8.07 0.93 -3.17
N THR A 243 -8.95 1.87 -2.86
CA THR A 243 -9.00 2.51 -1.54
C THR A 243 -9.28 1.49 -0.43
N LEU A 244 -10.25 0.60 -0.63
CA LEU A 244 -10.58 -0.44 0.35
C LEU A 244 -9.47 -1.49 0.49
N LEU A 245 -8.99 -2.04 -0.64
CA LEU A 245 -8.04 -3.16 -0.66
C LEU A 245 -6.61 -2.74 -0.33
N ARG A 246 -6.20 -1.55 -0.76
CA ARG A 246 -4.82 -1.11 -0.65
C ARG A 246 -4.66 0.10 0.27
N GLY A 247 -5.69 0.91 0.46
CA GLY A 247 -5.71 2.03 1.41
C GLY A 247 -6.06 1.55 2.82
N ALA A 248 -7.25 0.97 2.99
CA ALA A 248 -7.64 0.37 4.26
C ALA A 248 -6.98 -0.99 4.51
N ASN A 249 -6.34 -1.58 3.52
CA ASN A 249 -5.69 -2.91 3.55
C ASN A 249 -6.63 -4.00 4.10
N ALA A 250 -7.89 -4.01 3.60
CA ALA A 250 -8.88 -5.01 3.99
C ALA A 250 -8.41 -6.42 3.58
N PRO A 251 -8.28 -7.39 4.50
CA PRO A 251 -7.59 -8.66 4.22
C PRO A 251 -8.40 -9.62 3.36
N ASP A 252 -9.72 -9.54 3.41
CA ASP A 252 -10.62 -10.56 2.82
C ASP A 252 -11.64 -9.94 1.86
N ALA A 253 -11.18 -9.24 0.84
CA ALA A 253 -12.00 -8.72 -0.24
C ALA A 253 -11.39 -9.02 -1.62
N VAL A 254 -12.22 -9.10 -2.66
CA VAL A 254 -11.82 -9.43 -4.03
C VAL A 254 -12.49 -8.48 -5.02
N PRO A 255 -11.74 -7.83 -5.91
CA PRO A 255 -12.29 -7.04 -6.99
C PRO A 255 -12.69 -7.94 -8.17
N THR A 256 -13.80 -8.67 -8.04
CA THR A 256 -14.23 -9.71 -9.01
C THR A 256 -14.43 -9.23 -10.44
N ALA A 257 -14.63 -7.94 -10.64
CA ALA A 257 -14.80 -7.33 -11.96
C ALA A 257 -13.50 -6.70 -12.52
N GLU A 258 -12.35 -6.89 -11.85
CA GLU A 258 -11.09 -6.31 -12.32
C GLU A 258 -10.48 -7.17 -13.46
N PRO A 259 -10.26 -6.59 -14.67
CA PRO A 259 -9.78 -7.36 -15.82
C PRO A 259 -8.39 -8.00 -15.61
N ARG A 260 -7.49 -7.33 -14.86
CA ARG A 260 -6.15 -7.89 -14.58
C ARG A 260 -6.22 -9.09 -13.64
N LEU A 261 -7.09 -9.04 -12.62
CA LEU A 261 -7.32 -10.19 -11.76
C LEU A 261 -7.95 -11.35 -12.54
N ALA A 262 -8.93 -11.05 -13.41
CA ALA A 262 -9.54 -12.05 -14.28
C ALA A 262 -8.50 -12.80 -15.15
N ARG A 263 -7.50 -12.07 -15.68
CA ARG A 263 -6.39 -12.66 -16.43
C ARG A 263 -5.41 -13.43 -15.54
N ALA A 264 -5.07 -12.87 -14.39
CA ALA A 264 -4.18 -13.52 -13.44
C ALA A 264 -4.75 -14.85 -12.95
N VAL A 265 -6.05 -14.90 -12.65
CA VAL A 265 -6.77 -16.12 -12.30
C VAL A 265 -6.77 -17.10 -13.47
N ALA A 266 -7.11 -16.62 -14.68
CA ALA A 266 -7.12 -17.50 -15.85
C ALA A 266 -5.76 -18.14 -16.11
N LEU A 267 -4.69 -17.40 -16.03
CA LEU A 267 -3.33 -17.88 -16.23
C LEU A 267 -2.94 -18.90 -15.14
N ALA A 268 -3.13 -18.56 -13.87
CA ALA A 268 -2.75 -19.39 -12.74
C ALA A 268 -3.56 -20.70 -12.66
N TYR A 269 -4.85 -20.65 -12.95
CA TYR A 269 -5.76 -21.80 -12.93
C TYR A 269 -5.95 -22.47 -14.30
N ARG A 270 -5.19 -22.04 -15.32
CA ARG A 270 -5.18 -22.60 -16.68
C ARG A 270 -6.57 -22.62 -17.34
N LEU A 271 -7.31 -21.53 -17.17
CA LEU A 271 -8.61 -21.37 -17.84
C LEU A 271 -8.41 -21.02 -19.32
N PRO A 272 -9.37 -21.36 -20.21
CA PRO A 272 -9.25 -21.15 -21.65
C PRO A 272 -9.30 -19.69 -22.08
N GLY A 273 -9.62 -18.77 -21.17
CA GLY A 273 -9.70 -17.32 -21.41
C GLY A 273 -9.82 -16.56 -20.09
N PRO A 274 -9.93 -15.22 -20.12
CA PRO A 274 -10.08 -14.42 -18.89
C PRO A 274 -11.24 -14.96 -18.04
N ALA A 275 -10.98 -15.10 -16.72
CA ALA A 275 -12.00 -15.61 -15.81
C ALA A 275 -13.20 -14.66 -15.74
N THR A 276 -14.41 -15.18 -15.74
CA THR A 276 -15.61 -14.40 -15.48
C THR A 276 -15.65 -13.94 -14.01
N SER A 277 -16.41 -12.91 -13.71
CA SER A 277 -16.60 -12.45 -12.32
C SER A 277 -17.14 -13.56 -11.41
N GLU A 278 -17.98 -14.45 -11.96
CA GLU A 278 -18.51 -15.62 -11.25
C GLU A 278 -17.40 -16.64 -10.94
N GLN A 279 -16.55 -16.96 -11.92
CA GLN A 279 -15.42 -17.86 -11.72
C GLN A 279 -14.44 -17.27 -10.69
N VAL A 280 -14.11 -15.98 -10.76
CA VAL A 280 -13.26 -15.33 -9.76
C VAL A 280 -13.89 -15.43 -8.36
N ARG A 281 -15.20 -15.21 -8.25
CA ARG A 281 -15.91 -15.32 -6.96
C ARG A 281 -15.83 -16.75 -6.42
N THR A 282 -16.15 -17.75 -7.22
CA THR A 282 -16.14 -19.17 -6.82
C THR A 282 -14.75 -19.64 -6.41
N ILE A 283 -13.74 -19.36 -7.23
CA ILE A 283 -12.34 -19.73 -6.93
C ILE A 283 -11.86 -19.04 -5.66
N SER A 284 -12.18 -17.75 -5.49
CA SER A 284 -11.70 -16.97 -4.35
C SER A 284 -12.32 -17.36 -3.00
N GLU A 285 -13.37 -18.15 -2.96
CA GLU A 285 -13.88 -18.70 -1.69
C GLU A 285 -12.84 -19.60 -1.00
N ASN A 286 -12.00 -20.30 -1.76
CA ASN A 286 -10.90 -21.10 -1.22
C ASN A 286 -9.79 -20.24 -0.57
N TRP A 287 -9.73 -18.94 -0.87
CA TRP A 287 -8.69 -18.06 -0.36
C TRP A 287 -9.04 -17.42 0.99
N ARG A 288 -10.27 -17.61 1.48
CA ARG A 288 -10.68 -17.05 2.77
C ARG A 288 -9.79 -17.53 3.92
N PRO A 289 -9.52 -16.63 4.87
CA PRO A 289 -9.91 -15.22 4.99
C PRO A 289 -8.87 -14.24 4.42
N TYR A 290 -8.05 -14.66 3.45
CA TYR A 290 -6.92 -13.89 2.92
C TYR A 290 -7.07 -13.58 1.42
N ARG A 291 -8.29 -13.31 0.95
CA ARG A 291 -8.57 -13.11 -0.47
C ARG A 291 -7.79 -11.96 -1.08
N THR A 292 -7.59 -10.85 -0.35
CA THR A 292 -6.75 -9.74 -0.78
C THR A 292 -5.28 -10.15 -0.95
N TRP A 293 -4.77 -11.01 -0.04
CA TRP A 293 -3.39 -11.47 -0.11
C TRP A 293 -3.15 -12.32 -1.35
N VAL A 294 -4.04 -13.28 -1.61
CA VAL A 294 -3.94 -14.12 -2.81
C VAL A 294 -4.09 -13.28 -4.08
N THR A 295 -5.04 -12.34 -4.10
CA THR A 295 -5.20 -11.39 -5.22
C THR A 295 -3.90 -10.65 -5.52
N LEU A 296 -3.18 -10.18 -4.50
CA LEU A 296 -1.89 -9.52 -4.69
C LEU A 296 -0.86 -10.47 -5.30
N LEU A 297 -0.70 -11.66 -4.74
CA LEU A 297 0.28 -12.65 -5.26
C LEU A 297 -0.01 -13.03 -6.70
N LEU A 298 -1.27 -13.25 -7.08
CA LEU A 298 -1.68 -13.50 -8.46
C LEU A 298 -1.32 -12.35 -9.40
N ARG A 299 -1.50 -11.12 -8.97
CA ARG A 299 -1.16 -9.94 -9.78
C ARG A 299 0.34 -9.76 -9.94
N ILE A 300 1.12 -10.05 -8.90
CA ILE A 300 2.59 -10.05 -8.97
C ILE A 300 3.06 -11.13 -9.95
N GLN A 301 2.45 -12.31 -9.88
CA GLN A 301 2.77 -13.41 -10.79
C GLN A 301 2.44 -13.06 -12.24
N LEU A 302 1.28 -12.45 -12.50
CA LEU A 302 0.90 -11.99 -13.84
C LEU A 302 1.93 -11.00 -14.39
N GLU A 303 2.34 -10.03 -13.59
CA GLU A 303 3.35 -9.05 -14.01
C GLU A 303 4.70 -9.68 -14.30
N TYR A 304 5.14 -10.61 -13.45
CA TYR A 304 6.39 -11.34 -13.67
C TYR A 304 6.37 -12.13 -15.00
N GLU A 305 5.25 -12.75 -15.35
CA GLU A 305 5.11 -13.55 -16.55
C GLU A 305 4.89 -12.72 -17.82
N THR A 306 4.20 -11.59 -17.73
CA THR A 306 3.74 -10.85 -18.91
C THR A 306 4.43 -9.50 -19.10
N GLY A 307 4.98 -8.90 -18.05
CA GLY A 307 5.52 -7.53 -18.08
C GLY A 307 4.48 -6.45 -18.43
N GLU A 308 3.20 -6.74 -18.23
CA GLU A 308 2.08 -5.97 -18.76
C GLU A 308 1.98 -4.55 -18.20
N ILE A 309 2.43 -4.36 -16.96
CA ILE A 309 2.40 -3.05 -16.27
C ILE A 309 3.66 -2.25 -16.64
N THR A 310 4.82 -2.92 -16.70
CA THR A 310 6.12 -2.26 -16.89
C THR A 310 6.52 -2.12 -18.36
N GLY A 311 5.80 -2.80 -19.28
CA GLY A 311 6.17 -2.85 -20.71
C GLY A 311 7.48 -3.63 -20.97
N ARG A 312 8.02 -4.34 -19.97
CA ARG A 312 9.15 -5.25 -20.13
C ARG A 312 8.64 -6.59 -20.69
N GLN A 313 9.36 -7.17 -21.65
CA GLN A 313 9.04 -8.52 -22.12
C GLN A 313 9.15 -9.51 -20.96
N GLY A 314 8.07 -10.26 -20.73
CA GLY A 314 8.02 -11.28 -19.68
C GLY A 314 9.18 -12.26 -19.79
N HIS A 315 9.77 -12.61 -18.67
CA HIS A 315 10.84 -13.62 -18.63
C HIS A 315 10.24 -15.01 -18.92
N ALA A 316 10.44 -15.51 -20.12
CA ALA A 316 10.18 -16.91 -20.43
C ALA A 316 11.08 -17.79 -19.54
N ARG A 317 10.44 -18.55 -18.64
CA ARG A 317 10.95 -19.69 -17.87
C ARG A 317 12.48 -19.88 -17.86
N THR A 318 13.20 -19.10 -17.09
CA THR A 318 14.53 -19.43 -16.61
C THR A 318 14.55 -19.31 -15.09
N ASP A 319 15.12 -20.32 -14.45
CA ASP A 319 15.24 -20.70 -13.05
C ASP A 319 15.17 -19.57 -11.98
N PRO A 320 14.45 -19.77 -10.84
CA PRO A 320 14.09 -18.70 -9.89
C PRO A 320 15.18 -18.37 -8.87
N LYS A 321 16.46 -18.32 -9.25
CA LYS A 321 17.56 -18.10 -8.29
C LYS A 321 17.97 -16.65 -8.04
N THR A 322 17.45 -15.67 -8.79
CA THR A 322 17.75 -14.25 -8.52
C THR A 322 16.60 -13.38 -9.00
N PRO A 323 15.80 -12.77 -8.14
CA PRO A 323 14.82 -11.77 -8.56
C PRO A 323 15.53 -10.47 -8.90
N GLU A 324 15.68 -10.15 -10.18
CA GLU A 324 15.99 -8.79 -10.62
C GLU A 324 14.86 -7.82 -10.23
N LYS A 325 15.21 -6.56 -10.06
CA LYS A 325 14.32 -5.48 -9.66
C LYS A 325 13.02 -5.46 -10.49
N LEU A 326 11.89 -5.71 -9.87
CA LEU A 326 10.56 -5.55 -10.45
C LEU A 326 10.20 -4.06 -10.43
N SER A 327 10.13 -3.40 -11.58
CA SER A 327 9.62 -2.03 -11.71
C SER A 327 8.14 -2.08 -12.10
N TRP A 328 7.28 -1.47 -11.31
CA TRP A 328 5.84 -1.42 -11.50
C TRP A 328 5.44 -0.04 -12.03
N GLY A 329 5.14 0.07 -13.30
CA GLY A 329 4.56 1.27 -13.91
C GLY A 329 3.06 1.43 -13.64
#